data_0f680fd4c377e88764dd062672c0d189
#
_entry.id   0f680fd4c377e88764dd062672c0d189
#
_cell.length_a   1.000
_cell.length_b   1.000
_cell.length_c   1.000
_cell.angle_alpha   90.00
_cell.angle_beta   90.00
_cell.angle_gamma   90.00
#
_symmetry.space_group_name_H-M   'P 1'
#
loop_
_entity.id
_entity.type
_entity.pdbx_description
1 polymer ?
#
loop_
_entity_poly.entity_id
_entity_poly.type
_entity_poly.pdbx_seq_one_letter_code
_entity_poly.pdbx_strand_id
1 'polypeptide(L)'
;MSDETKIDWSPPMPDDQMAAAYQSVQAKLTHTAGGEVRNTLQNFVTALTHDPVFAGNIRRNLFKERMSMTCPVWWTRKSDMIDDMDVAFLRLYLEEHYGLTSEKRIEGAIKVAANEYRYHPIRDYLNSLSWDGTERVRFALHRFLGAEISDYNYEVLLLFMLGAITRVFKPGTKFEVMLCLVGGQGAGKSTFFRFLAVRDEWFSDDLRRLDDDNIYRK
;
A
#
# COMPACT_ATOMS: atom_id res chain seq x y z
N MET A 1 -16.81 10.59 -38.54
CA MET A 1 -17.56 9.63 -37.70
C MET A 1 -16.50 8.77 -37.06
N SER A 2 -16.12 9.10 -35.82
CA SER A 2 -15.17 8.32 -35.03
C SER A 2 -15.89 7.06 -34.56
N ASP A 3 -15.36 5.93 -34.95
CA ASP A 3 -15.74 4.61 -34.44
C ASP A 3 -15.44 4.59 -32.93
N GLU A 4 -16.45 4.85 -32.11
CA GLU A 4 -16.39 4.66 -30.69
C GLU A 4 -16.29 3.13 -30.44
N THR A 5 -15.09 2.60 -30.44
CA THR A 5 -14.82 1.22 -30.02
C THR A 5 -15.43 1.05 -28.64
N LYS A 6 -16.55 0.37 -28.57
CA LYS A 6 -17.18 -0.05 -27.33
C LYS A 6 -16.11 -0.81 -26.51
N ILE A 7 -15.69 -0.23 -25.38
CA ILE A 7 -14.76 -0.91 -24.47
C ILE A 7 -15.52 -2.11 -23.92
N ASP A 8 -14.99 -3.30 -24.13
CA ASP A 8 -15.49 -4.51 -23.51
C ASP A 8 -15.01 -4.55 -22.04
N TRP A 9 -15.94 -4.37 -21.14
CA TRP A 9 -15.70 -4.38 -19.70
C TRP A 9 -15.82 -5.78 -19.08
N SER A 10 -16.08 -6.79 -19.88
CA SER A 10 -16.19 -8.18 -19.40
C SER A 10 -14.85 -8.68 -18.85
N PRO A 11 -14.83 -9.43 -17.74
CA PRO A 11 -13.64 -10.10 -17.28
C PRO A 11 -13.08 -11.03 -18.38
N PRO A 12 -11.75 -11.14 -18.52
CA PRO A 12 -11.16 -12.03 -19.50
C PRO A 12 -11.60 -13.48 -19.25
N MET A 13 -12.00 -14.19 -20.31
CA MET A 13 -12.34 -15.61 -20.21
C MET A 13 -11.10 -16.40 -19.76
N PRO A 14 -11.27 -17.33 -18.81
CA PRO A 14 -10.16 -18.13 -18.30
C PRO A 14 -9.66 -19.10 -19.40
N ASP A 15 -8.33 -19.28 -19.46
CA ASP A 15 -7.76 -20.42 -20.15
C ASP A 15 -8.05 -21.74 -19.38
N ASP A 16 -7.70 -22.89 -19.97
CA ASP A 16 -8.00 -24.22 -19.38
C ASP A 16 -7.39 -24.39 -17.97
N GLN A 17 -6.23 -23.78 -17.69
CA GLN A 17 -5.58 -23.85 -16.37
C GLN A 17 -6.32 -22.98 -15.34
N MET A 18 -6.75 -21.81 -15.73
CA MET A 18 -7.55 -20.93 -14.90
C MET A 18 -8.93 -21.52 -14.63
N ALA A 19 -9.56 -22.19 -15.61
CA ALA A 19 -10.85 -22.83 -15.42
C ALA A 19 -10.84 -23.88 -14.28
N ALA A 20 -9.80 -24.70 -14.18
CA ALA A 20 -9.63 -25.64 -13.07
C ALA A 20 -9.47 -24.95 -11.71
N ALA A 21 -8.72 -23.82 -11.68
CA ALA A 21 -8.55 -23.02 -10.48
C ALA A 21 -9.89 -22.40 -10.02
N TYR A 22 -10.69 -21.85 -10.92
CA TYR A 22 -12.03 -21.33 -10.59
C TYR A 22 -12.95 -22.41 -10.04
N GLN A 23 -12.98 -23.60 -10.63
CA GLN A 23 -13.75 -24.73 -10.12
C GLN A 23 -13.33 -25.12 -8.70
N SER A 24 -12.03 -25.10 -8.41
CA SER A 24 -11.51 -25.34 -7.06
C SER A 24 -11.99 -24.31 -6.05
N VAL A 25 -12.10 -23.04 -6.44
CA VAL A 25 -12.66 -21.97 -5.59
C VAL A 25 -14.15 -22.15 -5.41
N GLN A 26 -14.91 -22.41 -6.49
CA GLN A 26 -16.35 -22.64 -6.44
C GLN A 26 -16.72 -23.80 -5.51
N ALA A 27 -15.92 -24.88 -5.50
CA ALA A 27 -16.13 -26.02 -4.60
C ALA A 27 -15.98 -25.68 -3.10
N LYS A 28 -15.30 -24.57 -2.77
CA LYS A 28 -15.16 -24.07 -1.38
C LYS A 28 -16.32 -23.18 -0.95
N LEU A 29 -17.13 -22.70 -1.89
CA LEU A 29 -18.24 -21.81 -1.59
C LEU A 29 -19.43 -22.60 -1.02
N THR A 30 -20.16 -21.97 -0.10
CA THR A 30 -21.40 -22.55 0.45
C THR A 30 -22.57 -22.26 -0.49
N HIS A 31 -23.46 -23.26 -0.66
CA HIS A 31 -24.62 -23.21 -1.56
C HIS A 31 -25.94 -23.25 -0.80
N THR A 32 -26.98 -22.79 -1.44
CA THR A 32 -28.37 -22.97 -0.99
C THR A 32 -28.81 -24.42 -1.23
N ALA A 33 -29.99 -24.79 -0.67
CA ALA A 33 -30.59 -26.10 -0.96
C ALA A 33 -30.92 -26.29 -2.46
N GLY A 34 -31.09 -25.18 -3.21
CA GLY A 34 -31.29 -25.19 -4.66
C GLY A 34 -30.03 -25.22 -5.51
N GLY A 35 -28.84 -25.29 -4.89
CA GLY A 35 -27.55 -25.35 -5.60
C GLY A 35 -26.95 -23.98 -5.99
N GLU A 36 -27.62 -22.87 -5.69
CA GLU A 36 -27.07 -21.53 -5.95
C GLU A 36 -26.03 -21.13 -4.90
N VAL A 37 -25.00 -20.37 -5.30
CA VAL A 37 -24.00 -19.85 -4.36
C VAL A 37 -24.65 -18.86 -3.39
N ARG A 38 -24.43 -19.05 -2.10
CA ARG A 38 -24.95 -18.14 -1.07
C ARG A 38 -24.21 -16.81 -1.10
N ASN A 39 -24.94 -15.72 -1.17
CA ASN A 39 -24.38 -14.37 -1.05
C ASN A 39 -24.02 -14.02 0.40
N THR A 40 -23.06 -14.76 1.02
CA THR A 40 -22.56 -14.54 2.38
C THR A 40 -21.23 -13.80 2.36
N LEU A 41 -20.91 -13.02 3.41
CA LEU A 41 -19.60 -12.38 3.53
C LEU A 41 -18.47 -13.41 3.43
N GLN A 42 -18.63 -14.58 4.03
CA GLN A 42 -17.66 -15.67 3.99
C GLN A 42 -17.36 -16.12 2.55
N ASN A 43 -18.39 -16.30 1.70
CA ASN A 43 -18.19 -16.68 0.32
C ASN A 43 -17.43 -15.60 -0.48
N PHE A 44 -17.72 -14.32 -0.26
CA PHE A 44 -16.95 -13.22 -0.87
C PHE A 44 -15.48 -13.23 -0.42
N VAL A 45 -15.21 -13.44 0.88
CA VAL A 45 -13.85 -13.55 1.40
C VAL A 45 -13.15 -14.77 0.80
N THR A 46 -13.81 -15.94 0.80
CA THR A 46 -13.27 -17.18 0.22
C THR A 46 -12.93 -17.01 -1.26
N ALA A 47 -13.80 -16.37 -2.04
CA ALA A 47 -13.53 -16.07 -3.43
C ALA A 47 -12.28 -15.18 -3.57
N LEU A 48 -12.21 -14.03 -2.89
CA LEU A 48 -11.09 -13.09 -2.99
C LEU A 48 -9.74 -13.67 -2.50
N THR A 49 -9.76 -14.57 -1.51
CA THR A 49 -8.53 -15.13 -0.93
C THR A 49 -7.99 -16.36 -1.65
N HIS A 50 -8.83 -17.00 -2.47
CA HIS A 50 -8.44 -18.21 -3.21
C HIS A 50 -8.50 -18.06 -4.73
N ASP A 51 -9.07 -16.96 -5.22
CA ASP A 51 -9.14 -16.68 -6.65
C ASP A 51 -7.74 -16.64 -7.29
N PRO A 52 -7.53 -17.22 -8.49
CA PRO A 52 -6.21 -17.28 -9.12
C PRO A 52 -5.61 -15.92 -9.45
N VAL A 53 -6.42 -14.87 -9.61
CA VAL A 53 -5.97 -13.49 -9.88
C VAL A 53 -5.70 -12.74 -8.59
N PHE A 54 -6.61 -12.84 -7.61
CA PHE A 54 -6.61 -11.95 -6.44
C PHE A 54 -5.94 -12.52 -5.19
N ALA A 55 -5.77 -13.85 -5.11
CA ALA A 55 -5.15 -14.50 -3.94
C ALA A 55 -3.77 -13.92 -3.62
N GLY A 56 -3.61 -13.38 -2.41
CA GLY A 56 -2.37 -12.74 -1.96
C GLY A 56 -2.08 -11.36 -2.57
N ASN A 57 -2.85 -10.91 -3.54
CA ASN A 57 -2.68 -9.62 -4.23
C ASN A 57 -3.51 -8.50 -3.64
N ILE A 58 -4.62 -8.82 -2.96
CA ILE A 58 -5.41 -7.86 -2.17
C ILE A 58 -4.78 -7.80 -0.78
N ARG A 59 -4.18 -6.66 -0.42
CA ARG A 59 -3.32 -6.51 0.76
C ARG A 59 -3.66 -5.26 1.54
N ARG A 60 -3.41 -5.24 2.85
CA ARG A 60 -3.53 -4.03 3.67
C ARG A 60 -2.18 -3.36 3.83
N ASN A 61 -2.07 -2.15 3.30
CA ASN A 61 -0.93 -1.26 3.54
C ASN A 61 -1.07 -0.62 4.92
N LEU A 62 -0.25 -1.04 5.88
CA LEU A 62 -0.28 -0.55 7.26
C LEU A 62 0.29 0.88 7.42
N PHE A 63 1.04 1.37 6.45
CA PHE A 63 1.55 2.73 6.46
C PHE A 63 0.48 3.75 6.03
N LYS A 64 -0.24 3.45 4.96
CA LYS A 64 -1.33 4.31 4.45
C LYS A 64 -2.70 4.01 5.06
N GLU A 65 -2.80 2.96 5.88
CA GLU A 65 -4.06 2.43 6.45
C GLU A 65 -5.14 2.18 5.38
N ARG A 66 -4.73 1.77 4.17
CA ARG A 66 -5.59 1.51 3.01
C ARG A 66 -5.38 0.12 2.45
N MET A 67 -6.39 -0.38 1.74
CA MET A 67 -6.28 -1.61 0.96
C MET A 67 -5.57 -1.31 -0.36
N SER A 68 -4.73 -2.24 -0.79
CA SER A 68 -4.01 -2.20 -2.06
C SER A 68 -4.23 -3.49 -2.83
N MET A 69 -4.10 -3.41 -4.15
CA MET A 69 -4.13 -4.55 -5.05
C MET A 69 -3.02 -4.39 -6.08
N THR A 70 -2.18 -5.42 -6.22
CA THR A 70 -0.96 -5.38 -7.05
C THR A 70 -0.98 -6.31 -8.24
N CYS A 71 -2.02 -7.16 -8.38
CA CYS A 71 -2.17 -8.01 -9.56
C CYS A 71 -2.49 -7.19 -10.82
N PRO A 72 -2.09 -7.68 -12.00
CA PRO A 72 -2.57 -7.15 -13.27
C PRO A 72 -4.08 -7.39 -13.37
N VAL A 73 -4.80 -6.37 -13.85
CA VAL A 73 -6.24 -6.40 -14.05
C VAL A 73 -6.56 -5.83 -15.44
N TRP A 74 -7.75 -6.12 -15.98
CA TRP A 74 -8.15 -5.69 -17.34
C TRP A 74 -8.68 -4.25 -17.41
N TRP A 75 -8.81 -3.57 -16.27
CA TRP A 75 -9.19 -2.16 -16.23
C TRP A 75 -8.02 -1.26 -15.89
N THR A 76 -8.11 0.02 -16.27
CA THR A 76 -7.05 1.00 -16.00
C THR A 76 -7.12 1.48 -14.56
N ARG A 77 -5.99 1.42 -13.86
CA ARG A 77 -5.81 1.88 -12.48
C ARG A 77 -4.81 3.02 -12.41
N LYS A 78 -5.05 3.96 -11.50
CA LYS A 78 -4.18 5.13 -11.28
C LYS A 78 -3.10 4.86 -10.21
N SER A 79 -3.35 3.93 -9.31
CA SER A 79 -2.45 3.58 -8.22
C SER A 79 -2.69 2.14 -7.75
N ASP A 80 -1.82 1.64 -6.87
CA ASP A 80 -2.01 0.33 -6.22
C ASP A 80 -3.10 0.37 -5.14
N MET A 81 -3.54 1.56 -4.68
CA MET A 81 -4.60 1.66 -3.68
C MET A 81 -5.95 1.39 -4.34
N ILE A 82 -6.74 0.54 -3.68
CA ILE A 82 -8.11 0.20 -4.13
C ILE A 82 -8.99 1.44 -3.99
N ASP A 83 -9.66 1.80 -5.08
CA ASP A 83 -10.65 2.88 -5.16
C ASP A 83 -12.06 2.34 -5.49
N ASP A 84 -13.03 3.23 -5.62
CA ASP A 84 -14.43 2.86 -5.90
C ASP A 84 -14.59 2.16 -7.25
N MET A 85 -13.77 2.51 -8.25
CA MET A 85 -13.78 1.84 -9.55
C MET A 85 -13.28 0.41 -9.44
N ASP A 86 -12.20 0.19 -8.66
CA ASP A 86 -11.71 -1.16 -8.40
C ASP A 86 -12.78 -2.02 -7.70
N VAL A 87 -13.52 -1.45 -6.75
CA VAL A 87 -14.62 -2.16 -6.07
C VAL A 87 -15.72 -2.55 -7.06
N ALA A 88 -16.08 -1.67 -8.00
CA ALA A 88 -17.08 -1.94 -9.03
C ALA A 88 -16.64 -3.08 -9.96
N PHE A 89 -15.38 -3.07 -10.43
CA PHE A 89 -14.84 -4.13 -11.28
C PHE A 89 -14.66 -5.46 -10.53
N LEU A 90 -14.24 -5.44 -9.27
CA LEU A 90 -14.20 -6.63 -8.43
C LEU A 90 -15.60 -7.23 -8.24
N ARG A 91 -16.62 -6.40 -8.08
CA ARG A 91 -18.01 -6.86 -8.01
C ARG A 91 -18.44 -7.54 -9.30
N LEU A 92 -18.21 -6.91 -10.46
CA LEU A 92 -18.52 -7.48 -11.76
C LEU A 92 -17.84 -8.84 -11.95
N TYR A 93 -16.57 -8.94 -11.60
CA TYR A 93 -15.81 -10.17 -11.66
C TYR A 93 -16.38 -11.28 -10.77
N LEU A 94 -16.71 -10.95 -9.51
CA LEU A 94 -17.24 -11.93 -8.56
C LEU A 94 -18.65 -12.40 -8.95
N GLU A 95 -19.44 -11.53 -9.57
CA GLU A 95 -20.75 -11.87 -10.14
C GLU A 95 -20.62 -12.86 -11.29
N GLU A 96 -19.73 -12.57 -12.24
CA GLU A 96 -19.51 -13.38 -13.44
C GLU A 96 -18.93 -14.77 -13.13
N HIS A 97 -17.89 -14.84 -12.30
CA HIS A 97 -17.17 -16.10 -12.05
C HIS A 97 -17.75 -16.93 -10.89
N TYR A 98 -18.43 -16.29 -9.94
CA TYR A 98 -18.86 -16.96 -8.70
C TYR A 98 -20.35 -16.75 -8.35
N GLY A 99 -21.10 -15.99 -9.13
CA GLY A 99 -22.51 -15.69 -8.85
C GLY A 99 -22.71 -14.85 -7.56
N LEU A 100 -21.68 -14.10 -7.14
CA LEU A 100 -21.70 -13.29 -5.92
C LEU A 100 -22.14 -11.86 -6.23
N THR A 101 -23.41 -11.54 -6.02
CA THR A 101 -24.07 -10.31 -6.49
C THR A 101 -24.26 -9.23 -5.41
N SER A 102 -23.99 -9.51 -4.12
CA SER A 102 -24.31 -8.60 -3.00
C SER A 102 -23.36 -7.42 -2.89
N GLU A 103 -23.79 -6.24 -3.32
CA GLU A 103 -23.06 -4.97 -3.22
C GLU A 103 -22.60 -4.63 -1.80
N LYS A 104 -23.49 -4.85 -0.81
CA LYS A 104 -23.19 -4.51 0.61
C LYS A 104 -22.07 -5.34 1.23
N ARG A 105 -21.69 -6.46 0.63
CA ARG A 105 -20.69 -7.39 1.20
C ARG A 105 -19.32 -7.27 0.61
N ILE A 106 -19.19 -6.72 -0.60
CA ILE A 106 -17.90 -6.65 -1.31
C ILE A 106 -16.86 -5.83 -0.54
N GLU A 107 -17.18 -4.65 -0.06
CA GLU A 107 -16.25 -3.82 0.70
C GLU A 107 -15.78 -4.49 2.00
N GLY A 108 -16.71 -5.11 2.72
CA GLY A 108 -16.39 -5.89 3.92
C GLY A 108 -15.46 -7.05 3.62
N ALA A 109 -15.71 -7.75 2.52
CA ALA A 109 -14.88 -8.88 2.08
C ALA A 109 -13.47 -8.43 1.66
N ILE A 110 -13.33 -7.34 0.93
CA ILE A 110 -12.03 -6.75 0.57
C ILE A 110 -11.24 -6.42 1.83
N LYS A 111 -11.87 -5.80 2.84
CA LYS A 111 -11.20 -5.46 4.12
C LYS A 111 -10.71 -6.71 4.85
N VAL A 112 -11.51 -7.77 4.90
CA VAL A 112 -11.15 -9.04 5.55
C VAL A 112 -10.04 -9.74 4.77
N ALA A 113 -10.20 -9.90 3.45
CA ALA A 113 -9.19 -10.53 2.59
C ALA A 113 -7.85 -9.80 2.63
N ALA A 114 -7.86 -8.46 2.54
CA ALA A 114 -6.66 -7.64 2.62
C ALA A 114 -5.94 -7.78 3.98
N ASN A 115 -6.68 -8.03 5.07
CA ASN A 115 -6.10 -8.15 6.39
C ASN A 115 -5.32 -9.45 6.61
N GLU A 116 -5.53 -10.49 5.79
CA GLU A 116 -4.71 -11.71 5.79
C GLU A 116 -3.29 -11.43 5.28
N TYR A 117 -3.14 -10.48 4.33
CA TYR A 117 -1.89 -10.16 3.65
C TYR A 117 -1.44 -8.73 3.95
N ARG A 118 -1.23 -8.43 5.25
CA ARG A 118 -0.76 -7.10 5.70
C ARG A 118 0.70 -6.90 5.38
N TYR A 119 1.07 -5.68 4.99
CA TYR A 119 2.44 -5.28 4.78
C TYR A 119 2.68 -3.84 5.23
N HIS A 120 3.92 -3.50 5.53
CA HIS A 120 4.31 -2.15 5.89
C HIS A 120 5.54 -1.75 5.04
N PRO A 121 5.36 -0.97 3.96
CA PRO A 121 6.40 -0.78 2.95
C PRO A 121 7.72 -0.25 3.53
N ILE A 122 7.66 0.63 4.52
CA ILE A 122 8.87 1.19 5.15
C ILE A 122 9.56 0.13 6.05
N ARG A 123 8.80 -0.66 6.82
CA ARG A 123 9.40 -1.75 7.63
C ARG A 123 10.03 -2.82 6.77
N ASP A 124 9.34 -3.20 5.70
CA ASP A 124 9.83 -4.22 4.77
C ASP A 124 11.12 -3.74 4.11
N TYR A 125 11.17 -2.46 3.69
CA TYR A 125 12.39 -1.84 3.19
C TYR A 125 13.52 -1.84 4.23
N LEU A 126 13.28 -1.34 5.45
CA LEU A 126 14.30 -1.27 6.49
C LEU A 126 14.82 -2.67 6.88
N ASN A 127 13.95 -3.68 6.93
CA ASN A 127 14.32 -5.06 7.23
C ASN A 127 15.12 -5.73 6.09
N SER A 128 15.01 -5.23 4.86
CA SER A 128 15.79 -5.74 3.71
C SER A 128 17.22 -5.19 3.65
N LEU A 129 17.53 -4.17 4.46
CA LEU A 129 18.85 -3.55 4.45
C LEU A 129 19.86 -4.40 5.23
N SER A 130 21.08 -4.46 4.71
CA SER A 130 22.26 -4.99 5.39
C SER A 130 23.33 -3.91 5.47
N TRP A 131 23.89 -3.73 6.67
CA TRP A 131 24.96 -2.76 6.85
C TRP A 131 26.27 -3.27 6.23
N ASP A 132 26.90 -2.42 5.43
CA ASP A 132 28.16 -2.73 4.76
C ASP A 132 29.43 -2.25 5.53
N GLY A 133 29.24 -1.81 6.78
CA GLY A 133 30.34 -1.33 7.63
C GLY A 133 30.73 0.14 7.39
N THR A 134 30.07 0.87 6.48
CA THR A 134 30.43 2.26 6.15
C THR A 134 29.68 3.28 6.99
N GLU A 135 30.39 4.13 7.72
CA GLU A 135 29.83 5.21 8.56
C GLU A 135 29.36 6.40 7.72
N ARG A 136 28.16 6.31 7.11
CA ARG A 136 27.62 7.38 6.26
C ARG A 136 27.02 8.52 7.05
N VAL A 137 26.40 8.24 8.18
CA VAL A 137 25.65 9.24 8.98
C VAL A 137 26.58 10.34 9.49
N ARG A 138 27.78 9.98 9.95
CA ARG A 138 28.78 10.93 10.46
C ARG A 138 29.13 12.04 9.47
N PHE A 139 29.13 11.73 8.17
CA PHE A 139 29.55 12.65 7.12
C PHE A 139 28.39 13.18 6.27
N ALA A 140 27.16 12.76 6.51
CA ALA A 140 26.04 13.06 5.64
C ALA A 140 25.73 14.57 5.58
N LEU A 141 25.65 15.27 6.72
CA LEU A 141 25.38 16.72 6.73
C LEU A 141 26.50 17.53 6.05
N HIS A 142 27.76 17.11 6.22
CA HIS A 142 28.87 17.73 5.52
C HIS A 142 28.79 17.49 4.01
N ARG A 143 28.62 16.25 3.60
CA ARG A 143 28.65 15.84 2.19
C ARG A 143 27.53 16.45 1.37
N PHE A 144 26.34 16.55 1.94
CA PHE A 144 25.15 16.98 1.19
C PHE A 144 24.76 18.43 1.44
N LEU A 145 25.15 19.01 2.56
CA LEU A 145 24.75 20.37 2.96
C LEU A 145 25.92 21.30 3.29
N GLY A 146 27.17 20.80 3.22
CA GLY A 146 28.35 21.60 3.54
C GLY A 146 28.48 21.96 5.03
N ALA A 147 27.78 21.27 5.92
CA ALA A 147 27.90 21.52 7.34
C ALA A 147 29.28 21.11 7.88
N GLU A 148 29.72 21.71 8.98
CA GLU A 148 30.96 21.33 9.65
C GLU A 148 30.93 19.87 10.11
N ILE A 149 32.06 19.16 9.98
CA ILE A 149 32.21 17.81 10.54
C ILE A 149 32.46 17.98 12.04
N SER A 150 31.46 17.66 12.86
CA SER A 150 31.54 17.71 14.32
C SER A 150 30.75 16.58 14.95
N ASP A 151 31.11 16.21 16.18
CA ASP A 151 30.36 15.22 16.94
C ASP A 151 28.92 15.69 17.20
N TYR A 152 28.72 16.99 17.42
CA TYR A 152 27.38 17.55 17.57
C TYR A 152 26.49 17.30 16.34
N ASN A 153 26.97 17.60 15.13
CA ASN A 153 26.21 17.41 13.90
C ASN A 153 25.93 15.91 13.63
N TYR A 154 26.87 15.04 13.97
CA TYR A 154 26.69 13.60 13.90
C TYR A 154 25.60 13.11 14.87
N GLU A 155 25.69 13.46 16.14
CA GLU A 155 24.76 13.01 17.18
C GLU A 155 23.32 13.49 16.91
N VAL A 156 23.17 14.73 16.47
CA VAL A 156 21.86 15.32 16.15
C VAL A 156 21.20 14.59 14.98
N LEU A 157 21.95 14.31 13.90
CA LEU A 157 21.43 13.55 12.76
C LEU A 157 21.13 12.10 13.14
N LEU A 158 22.04 11.45 13.89
CA LEU A 158 21.86 10.08 14.36
C LEU A 158 20.58 9.96 15.22
N LEU A 159 20.39 10.89 16.17
CA LEU A 159 19.19 10.91 17.01
C LEU A 159 17.92 11.07 16.18
N PHE A 160 17.91 11.96 15.19
CA PHE A 160 16.77 12.15 14.28
C PHE A 160 16.45 10.86 13.52
N MET A 161 17.45 10.18 12.94
CA MET A 161 17.26 8.95 12.19
C MET A 161 16.77 7.80 13.08
N LEU A 162 17.34 7.65 14.28
CA LEU A 162 16.89 6.66 15.25
C LEU A 162 15.43 6.90 15.69
N GLY A 163 15.05 8.16 15.89
CA GLY A 163 13.68 8.54 16.19
C GLY A 163 12.72 8.19 15.06
N ALA A 164 13.10 8.47 13.82
CA ALA A 164 12.30 8.13 12.64
C ALA A 164 12.10 6.61 12.52
N ILE A 165 13.18 5.82 12.63
CA ILE A 165 13.13 4.35 12.60
C ILE A 165 12.28 3.81 13.75
N THR A 166 12.47 4.34 14.97
CA THR A 166 11.71 3.91 16.15
C THR A 166 10.21 4.10 15.95
N ARG A 167 9.79 5.23 15.38
CA ARG A 167 8.37 5.50 15.09
C ARG A 167 7.78 4.56 14.03
N VAL A 168 8.58 4.13 13.06
CA VAL A 168 8.16 3.14 12.07
C VAL A 168 7.87 1.79 12.73
N PHE A 169 8.77 1.30 13.63
CA PHE A 169 8.61 0.00 14.27
C PHE A 169 7.68 0.03 15.48
N LYS A 170 7.62 1.15 16.20
CA LYS A 170 6.78 1.36 17.39
C LYS A 170 5.96 2.65 17.23
N PRO A 171 4.86 2.63 16.46
CA PRO A 171 3.98 3.78 16.29
C PRO A 171 3.51 4.32 17.65
N GLY A 172 3.40 5.64 17.77
CA GLY A 172 3.04 6.29 19.04
C GLY A 172 4.21 6.50 20.02
N THR A 173 5.42 6.04 19.70
CA THR A 173 6.60 6.37 20.52
C THR A 173 6.79 7.89 20.60
N LYS A 174 6.91 8.40 21.83
CA LYS A 174 7.18 9.80 22.10
C LYS A 174 8.59 10.17 21.63
N PHE A 175 8.68 11.22 20.84
CA PHE A 175 9.94 11.75 20.34
C PHE A 175 9.83 13.28 20.32
N GLU A 176 10.50 13.93 21.25
CA GLU A 176 10.35 15.37 21.53
C GLU A 176 11.45 16.23 20.89
N VAL A 177 12.23 15.65 19.99
CA VAL A 177 13.33 16.35 19.30
C VAL A 177 12.94 16.60 17.85
N MET A 178 13.21 17.83 17.38
CA MET A 178 13.03 18.22 15.99
C MET A 178 14.38 18.67 15.42
N LEU A 179 14.82 18.03 14.32
CA LEU A 179 16.00 18.46 13.59
C LEU A 179 15.66 19.71 12.76
N CYS A 180 16.36 20.82 13.04
CA CYS A 180 16.23 22.05 12.30
C CYS A 180 17.51 22.32 11.51
N LEU A 181 17.39 22.39 10.16
CA LEU A 181 18.48 22.74 9.26
C LEU A 181 18.42 24.24 8.94
N VAL A 182 19.43 25.00 9.34
CA VAL A 182 19.53 26.46 9.10
C VAL A 182 20.59 26.71 8.02
N GLY A 183 20.28 27.60 7.07
CA GLY A 183 21.20 27.96 5.98
C GLY A 183 20.48 28.72 4.87
N GLY A 184 21.25 29.21 3.90
CA GLY A 184 20.76 30.01 2.77
C GLY A 184 19.70 29.31 1.93
N GLN A 185 18.98 30.08 1.12
CA GLN A 185 18.06 29.57 0.13
C GLN A 185 18.84 28.76 -0.92
N GLY A 186 18.27 27.65 -1.39
CA GLY A 186 18.93 26.78 -2.38
C GLY A 186 19.98 25.82 -1.81
N ALA A 187 20.29 25.84 -0.51
CA ALA A 187 21.30 24.96 0.11
C ALA A 187 20.90 23.45 0.17
N GLY A 188 19.81 23.03 -0.47
CA GLY A 188 19.43 21.61 -0.57
C GLY A 188 18.75 21.01 0.67
N LYS A 189 18.37 21.82 1.67
CA LYS A 189 17.81 21.33 2.95
C LYS A 189 16.57 20.45 2.78
N SER A 190 15.57 20.88 2.01
CA SER A 190 14.35 20.10 1.74
C SER A 190 14.65 18.87 0.88
N THR A 191 15.56 19.00 -0.08
CA THR A 191 16.05 17.90 -0.92
C THR A 191 16.71 16.82 -0.07
N PHE A 192 17.50 17.20 0.94
CA PHE A 192 18.13 16.27 1.88
C PHE A 192 17.09 15.41 2.60
N PHE A 193 16.04 16.03 3.17
CA PHE A 193 14.96 15.28 3.83
C PHE A 193 14.18 14.38 2.86
N ARG A 194 13.96 14.85 1.61
CA ARG A 194 13.30 14.05 0.58
C ARG A 194 14.10 12.79 0.24
N PHE A 195 15.43 12.89 0.14
CA PHE A 195 16.28 11.72 -0.07
C PHE A 195 16.33 10.79 1.15
N LEU A 196 16.25 11.30 2.38
CA LEU A 196 16.14 10.46 3.57
C LEU A 196 14.86 9.66 3.62
N ALA A 197 13.78 10.15 2.99
CA ALA A 197 12.53 9.40 2.87
C ALA A 197 12.62 8.22 1.89
N VAL A 198 13.69 8.12 1.08
CA VAL A 198 14.00 7.05 0.12
C VAL A 198 13.07 7.03 -1.10
N ARG A 199 11.76 7.20 -0.90
CA ARG A 199 10.75 7.25 -1.96
C ARG A 199 9.92 8.51 -1.84
N ASP A 200 9.60 9.12 -2.99
CA ASP A 200 8.78 10.34 -3.02
C ASP A 200 7.40 10.15 -2.37
N GLU A 201 6.81 8.97 -2.51
CA GLU A 201 5.52 8.65 -1.89
C GLU A 201 5.56 8.54 -0.34
N TRP A 202 6.75 8.51 0.25
CA TRP A 202 6.97 8.50 1.71
C TRP A 202 7.33 9.89 2.26
N PHE A 203 7.49 10.87 1.39
CA PHE A 203 7.81 12.26 1.73
C PHE A 203 6.59 13.16 1.54
N SER A 204 6.38 14.08 2.48
CA SER A 204 5.43 15.17 2.34
C SER A 204 6.04 16.44 2.93
N ASP A 205 5.96 17.53 2.19
CA ASP A 205 6.32 18.89 2.62
C ASP A 205 5.07 19.77 2.86
N ASP A 206 3.87 19.19 2.76
CA ASP A 206 2.59 19.88 2.91
C ASP A 206 2.14 19.91 4.38
N LEU A 207 2.91 20.58 5.24
CA LEU A 207 2.57 20.83 6.64
C LEU A 207 1.86 22.18 6.79
N ARG A 208 0.72 22.38 6.12
CA ARG A 208 -0.01 23.66 6.17
C ARG A 208 -0.75 23.89 7.48
N ARG A 209 -1.08 22.82 8.22
CA ARG A 209 -1.71 22.87 9.53
C ARG A 209 -1.28 21.69 10.38
N LEU A 210 -0.69 21.95 11.53
CA LEU A 210 -0.28 20.90 12.48
C LEU A 210 -1.46 20.31 13.29
N ASP A 211 -2.64 20.91 13.18
CA ASP A 211 -3.88 20.56 13.86
C ASP A 211 -4.90 19.83 12.98
N ASP A 212 -4.56 19.51 11.74
CA ASP A 212 -5.44 18.77 10.84
C ASP A 212 -5.16 17.25 10.93
N ASP A 213 -6.09 16.50 11.50
CA ASP A 213 -6.03 15.04 11.63
C ASP A 213 -5.87 14.31 10.28
N ASN A 214 -6.10 14.98 9.16
CA ASN A 214 -5.93 14.43 7.81
C ASN A 214 -4.49 14.48 7.28
N ILE A 215 -3.57 15.19 7.95
CA ILE A 215 -2.14 15.25 7.55
C ILE A 215 -1.49 13.86 7.57
N TYR A 216 -1.95 12.97 8.45
CA TYR A 216 -1.40 11.61 8.60
C TYR A 216 -1.99 10.58 7.65
N ARG A 217 -2.95 10.96 6.78
CA ARG A 217 -3.69 10.05 5.90
C ARG A 217 -3.42 10.25 4.41
N LYS A 218 -2.50 11.13 4.03
CA LYS A 218 -2.12 11.34 2.62
C LYS A 218 -0.99 10.43 2.20
#